data_dfe7b012f7fa280bf29c3021e918a289
#
_entry.id   dfe7b012f7fa280bf29c3021e918a289
#
_cell.length_a   1.000
_cell.length_b   1.000
_cell.length_c   1.000
_cell.angle_alpha   90.00
_cell.angle_beta   90.00
_cell.angle_gamma   90.00
#
_symmetry.space_group_name_H-M   'P 1'
#
loop_
_entity.id
_entity.type
_entity.pdbx_description
1 polymer ?
#
loop_
_entity_poly.entity_id
_entity_poly.type
_entity_poly.pdbx_seq_one_letter_code
_entity_poly.pdbx_strand_id
1 'polypeptide(L)'
;PVISFRNTAKIVLSTNNLPHTRDNSYGYWRRISVLNFCNTVKEEDRDRDLKDKLKTELQGIFLWAIDGLKRLKENNYKFTESKNSEQVLSQYQREINPFILFFEECIQKVDKSYREDNRVIYKSFKMWAKANGMEGLAQISVQKFWRKFEEEAKRLGIEDCVSKKSGNVRYHTCVKVVGDFRFDEVNNPVYRGTL
;
A
#
# COMPACT_ATOMS: atom_id res chain seq x y z
N PRO A 1 -24.43 -1.27 33.64
CA PRO A 1 -24.70 -0.04 32.91
C PRO A 1 -23.87 -0.01 31.63
N VAL A 2 -24.53 0.30 30.50
CA VAL A 2 -23.83 0.52 29.21
C VAL A 2 -23.27 1.93 29.26
N ILE A 3 -21.93 2.07 29.12
CA ILE A 3 -21.29 3.38 29.05
C ILE A 3 -21.11 3.72 27.58
N SER A 4 -21.68 4.82 27.13
CA SER A 4 -21.51 5.36 25.79
C SER A 4 -20.60 6.58 25.86
N PHE A 5 -19.54 6.62 25.06
CA PHE A 5 -18.65 7.77 24.97
C PHE A 5 -18.15 7.99 23.53
N ARG A 6 -17.80 9.23 23.22
CA ARG A 6 -17.16 9.56 21.95
C ARG A 6 -15.65 9.40 22.10
N ASN A 7 -15.07 8.47 21.35
CA ASN A 7 -13.62 8.27 21.36
C ASN A 7 -12.89 9.44 20.67
N THR A 8 -12.02 10.12 21.44
CA THR A 8 -11.18 11.24 20.97
C THR A 8 -9.69 10.91 21.08
N ALA A 9 -9.34 9.67 21.43
CA ALA A 9 -7.95 9.26 21.63
C ALA A 9 -7.13 9.35 20.33
N LYS A 10 -5.88 9.78 20.48
CA LYS A 10 -4.82 9.66 19.47
C LYS A 10 -3.97 8.46 19.84
N ILE A 11 -3.74 7.56 18.89
CA ILE A 11 -2.96 6.35 19.15
C ILE A 11 -1.55 6.57 18.61
N VAL A 12 -0.55 6.36 19.44
CA VAL A 12 0.87 6.33 19.08
C VAL A 12 1.39 4.94 19.41
N LEU A 13 2.03 4.30 18.45
CA LEU A 13 2.62 2.97 18.58
C LEU A 13 4.13 3.06 18.31
N SER A 14 4.94 2.54 19.22
CA SER A 14 6.38 2.35 19.02
C SER A 14 6.64 0.88 18.74
N THR A 15 7.30 0.57 17.64
CA THR A 15 7.54 -0.80 17.19
C THR A 15 8.80 -0.88 16.33
N ASN A 16 9.48 -2.00 16.34
CA ASN A 16 10.61 -2.26 15.43
C ASN A 16 10.16 -2.71 14.03
N ASN A 17 8.98 -3.32 13.95
CA ASN A 17 8.38 -3.75 12.67
C ASN A 17 6.97 -3.20 12.56
N LEU A 18 6.60 -2.74 11.39
CA LEU A 18 5.24 -2.28 11.14
C LEU A 18 4.24 -3.43 11.30
N PRO A 19 3.09 -3.20 11.95
CA PRO A 19 2.15 -4.26 12.29
C PRO A 19 1.50 -4.86 11.04
N HIS A 20 1.37 -6.18 11.01
CA HIS A 20 0.67 -6.85 9.91
C HIS A 20 -0.82 -6.45 9.92
N THR A 21 -1.33 -5.97 8.79
CA THR A 21 -2.76 -5.65 8.64
C THR A 21 -3.38 -6.44 7.48
N ARG A 22 -4.66 -6.77 7.65
CA ARG A 22 -5.50 -7.32 6.56
C ARG A 22 -6.32 -6.23 5.85
N ASP A 23 -6.35 -5.03 6.42
CA ASP A 23 -7.06 -3.89 5.86
C ASP A 23 -6.12 -3.09 4.95
N ASN A 24 -6.34 -3.19 3.65
CA ASN A 24 -5.60 -2.46 2.61
C ASN A 24 -6.44 -1.31 2.04
N SER A 25 -7.50 -0.89 2.75
CA SER A 25 -8.36 0.19 2.28
C SER A 25 -7.66 1.54 2.29
N TYR A 26 -8.05 2.42 1.38
CA TYR A 26 -7.64 3.83 1.42
C TYR A 26 -7.96 4.49 2.76
N GLY A 27 -9.08 4.10 3.38
CA GLY A 27 -9.49 4.57 4.70
C GLY A 27 -8.49 4.23 5.82
N TYR A 28 -7.83 3.08 5.74
CA TYR A 28 -6.76 2.69 6.66
C TYR A 28 -5.50 3.53 6.43
N TRP A 29 -4.99 3.55 5.21
CA TRP A 29 -3.71 4.18 4.89
C TRP A 29 -3.65 5.67 5.17
N ARG A 30 -4.71 6.41 4.88
CA ARG A 30 -4.79 7.86 5.15
C ARG A 30 -4.73 8.24 6.63
N ARG A 31 -4.84 7.25 7.54
CA ARG A 31 -4.79 7.43 9.00
C ARG A 31 -3.47 7.02 9.62
N ILE A 32 -2.59 6.43 8.83
CA ILE A 32 -1.27 5.99 9.27
C ILE A 32 -0.26 7.08 8.95
N SER A 33 0.47 7.51 9.98
CA SER A 33 1.66 8.35 9.83
C SER A 33 2.83 7.60 10.45
N VAL A 34 3.88 7.40 9.68
CA VAL A 34 5.08 6.69 10.14
C VAL A 34 6.16 7.72 10.48
N LEU A 35 6.70 7.65 11.68
CA LEU A 35 7.90 8.38 12.07
C LEU A 35 9.06 7.38 12.14
N ASN A 36 9.92 7.43 11.13
CA ASN A 36 11.03 6.50 11.03
C ASN A 36 12.27 7.04 11.73
N PHE A 37 12.76 6.31 12.73
CA PHE A 37 14.00 6.59 13.46
C PHE A 37 15.10 5.70 12.92
N CYS A 38 15.94 6.23 12.03
CA CYS A 38 16.97 5.46 11.32
C CYS A 38 18.27 5.30 12.11
N ASN A 39 18.48 6.13 13.15
CA ASN A 39 19.73 6.11 13.89
C ASN A 39 19.72 5.02 14.96
N THR A 40 20.72 4.15 14.89
CA THR A 40 20.96 3.17 15.96
C THR A 40 22.06 3.69 16.87
N VAL A 41 21.75 3.80 18.17
CA VAL A 41 22.74 4.18 19.17
C VAL A 41 23.54 2.94 19.54
N LYS A 42 24.88 3.01 19.37
CA LYS A 42 25.78 1.92 19.74
C LYS A 42 25.78 1.73 21.26
N GLU A 43 26.13 0.52 21.73
CA GLU A 43 26.13 0.19 23.15
C GLU A 43 27.07 1.11 23.96
N GLU A 44 28.21 1.48 23.37
CA GLU A 44 29.20 2.38 23.96
C GLU A 44 28.71 3.83 24.13
N ASP A 45 27.77 4.26 23.26
CA ASP A 45 27.19 5.62 23.26
C ASP A 45 25.86 5.69 24.03
N ARG A 46 25.40 4.58 24.60
CA ARG A 46 24.14 4.54 25.33
C ARG A 46 24.26 5.28 26.67
N ASP A 47 23.48 6.34 26.81
CA ASP A 47 23.28 7.02 28.06
C ASP A 47 22.20 6.32 28.90
N ARG A 48 22.62 5.61 29.97
CA ARG A 48 21.69 4.89 30.84
C ARG A 48 20.83 5.81 31.68
N ASP A 49 21.30 7.04 31.93
CA ASP A 49 20.63 8.04 32.75
C ASP A 49 19.81 9.05 31.89
N LEU A 50 19.70 8.82 30.58
CA LEU A 50 19.03 9.72 29.64
C LEU A 50 17.63 10.11 30.12
N LYS A 51 16.86 9.14 30.64
CA LYS A 51 15.49 9.38 31.11
C LYS A 51 15.46 10.40 32.26
N ASP A 52 16.40 10.32 33.16
CA ASP A 52 16.45 11.23 34.33
C ASP A 52 17.01 12.60 33.92
N LYS A 53 17.95 12.66 32.99
CA LYS A 53 18.40 13.91 32.38
C LYS A 53 17.25 14.63 31.68
N LEU A 54 16.48 13.93 30.86
CA LEU A 54 15.31 14.50 30.15
C LEU A 54 14.25 15.03 31.14
N LYS A 55 14.08 14.42 32.32
CA LYS A 55 13.17 14.97 33.35
C LYS A 55 13.59 16.35 33.84
N THR A 56 14.87 16.64 33.89
CA THR A 56 15.37 17.97 34.31
C THR A 56 15.14 19.02 33.22
N GLU A 57 14.92 18.62 31.97
CA GLU A 57 14.76 19.48 30.83
C GLU A 57 13.27 19.61 30.37
N LEU A 58 12.32 19.18 31.20
CA LEU A 58 10.89 19.15 30.82
C LEU A 58 10.34 20.49 30.35
N GLN A 59 10.84 21.61 30.88
CA GLN A 59 10.42 22.95 30.44
C GLN A 59 10.83 23.22 29.00
N GLY A 60 12.06 22.86 28.62
CA GLY A 60 12.54 22.99 27.22
C GLY A 60 11.79 22.08 26.28
N ILE A 61 11.53 20.82 26.67
CA ILE A 61 10.76 19.87 25.91
C ILE A 61 9.33 20.38 25.70
N PHE A 62 8.71 20.99 26.71
CA PHE A 62 7.38 21.59 26.58
C PHE A 62 7.36 22.76 25.60
N LEU A 63 8.34 23.66 25.68
CA LEU A 63 8.45 24.78 24.73
C LEU A 63 8.63 24.28 23.30
N TRP A 64 9.49 23.29 23.10
CA TRP A 64 9.65 22.63 21.78
C TRP A 64 8.33 22.04 21.25
N ALA A 65 7.53 21.41 22.11
CA ALA A 65 6.22 20.88 21.73
C ALA A 65 5.24 22.01 21.35
N ILE A 66 5.25 23.14 22.07
CA ILE A 66 4.44 24.34 21.74
C ILE A 66 4.82 24.91 20.37
N ASP A 67 6.10 24.97 20.04
CA ASP A 67 6.55 25.44 18.73
C ASP A 67 6.12 24.47 17.60
N GLY A 68 6.13 23.17 17.87
CA GLY A 68 5.54 22.17 17.00
C GLY A 68 4.04 22.39 16.75
N LEU A 69 3.28 22.72 17.81
CA LEU A 69 1.86 23.02 17.72
C LEU A 69 1.59 24.32 16.92
N LYS A 70 2.41 25.38 17.10
CA LYS A 70 2.30 26.60 16.31
C LYS A 70 2.44 26.31 14.81
N ARG A 71 3.51 25.60 14.41
CA ARG A 71 3.73 25.19 13.02
C ARG A 71 2.56 24.36 12.47
N LEU A 72 2.02 23.43 13.27
CA LEU A 72 0.87 22.63 12.87
C LEU A 72 -0.37 23.46 12.60
N LYS A 73 -0.64 24.49 13.46
CA LYS A 73 -1.74 25.43 13.26
C LYS A 73 -1.55 26.28 11.99
N GLU A 74 -0.35 26.83 11.78
CA GLU A 74 0.02 27.61 10.59
C GLU A 74 -0.13 26.78 9.31
N ASN A 75 0.14 25.48 9.37
CA ASN A 75 -0.06 24.53 8.26
C ASN A 75 -1.48 23.94 8.20
N ASN A 76 -2.49 24.63 8.75
CA ASN A 76 -3.89 24.19 8.74
C ASN A 76 -4.08 22.75 9.27
N TYR A 77 -3.38 22.41 10.36
CA TYR A 77 -3.39 21.08 11.00
C TYR A 77 -2.96 19.93 10.10
N LYS A 78 -2.18 20.20 9.05
CA LYS A 78 -1.53 19.18 8.24
C LYS A 78 -0.13 18.92 8.79
N PHE A 79 0.18 17.66 9.04
CA PHE A 79 1.54 17.26 9.44
C PHE A 79 2.51 17.50 8.29
N THR A 80 3.74 17.88 8.64
CA THR A 80 4.84 17.93 7.67
C THR A 80 5.24 16.49 7.33
N GLU A 81 5.16 16.15 6.07
CA GLU A 81 5.56 14.82 5.59
C GLU A 81 7.08 14.80 5.37
N SER A 82 7.71 13.72 5.79
CA SER A 82 9.12 13.46 5.57
C SER A 82 9.27 12.46 4.42
N LYS A 83 10.16 12.74 3.46
CA LYS A 83 10.46 11.81 2.35
C LYS A 83 10.81 10.40 2.85
N ASN A 84 11.54 10.29 3.96
CA ASN A 84 11.87 9.01 4.55
C ASN A 84 10.61 8.28 5.07
N SER A 85 9.72 8.99 5.75
CA SER A 85 8.44 8.42 6.24
C SER A 85 7.54 7.96 5.10
N GLU A 86 7.47 8.73 4.02
CA GLU A 86 6.74 8.36 2.80
C GLU A 86 7.31 7.11 2.15
N GLN A 87 8.65 7.00 2.04
CA GLN A 87 9.31 5.83 1.50
C GLN A 87 9.02 4.57 2.32
N VAL A 88 9.14 4.66 3.65
CA VAL A 88 8.83 3.53 4.55
C VAL A 88 7.36 3.12 4.45
N LEU A 89 6.45 4.09 4.41
CA LEU A 89 5.02 3.81 4.25
C LEU A 89 4.73 3.16 2.89
N SER A 90 5.34 3.66 1.82
CA SER A 90 5.20 3.11 0.47
C SER A 90 5.74 1.67 0.39
N GLN A 91 6.91 1.42 0.98
CA GLN A 91 7.49 0.07 1.06
C GLN A 91 6.56 -0.88 1.83
N TYR A 92 6.05 -0.44 2.96
CA TYR A 92 5.12 -1.22 3.76
C TYR A 92 3.81 -1.54 3.00
N GLN A 93 3.28 -0.59 2.23
CA GLN A 93 2.11 -0.82 1.38
C GLN A 93 2.37 -1.89 0.33
N ARG A 94 3.54 -1.88 -0.33
CA ARG A 94 3.95 -2.89 -1.33
C ARG A 94 4.05 -4.28 -0.72
N GLU A 95 4.65 -4.40 0.47
CA GLU A 95 4.79 -5.68 1.18
C GLU A 95 3.45 -6.30 1.56
N ILE A 96 2.47 -5.47 1.94
CA ILE A 96 1.14 -5.96 2.35
C ILE A 96 0.20 -6.13 1.17
N ASN A 97 0.34 -5.32 0.13
CA ASN A 97 -0.55 -5.35 -1.04
C ASN A 97 0.22 -5.66 -2.33
N PRO A 98 0.43 -6.93 -2.67
CA PRO A 98 1.13 -7.33 -3.88
C PRO A 98 0.48 -6.83 -5.18
N PHE A 99 -0.78 -6.40 -5.16
CA PHE A 99 -1.43 -5.80 -6.34
C PHE A 99 -0.75 -4.50 -6.74
N ILE A 100 -0.17 -3.75 -5.80
CA ILE A 100 0.62 -2.54 -6.10
C ILE A 100 1.79 -2.91 -7.02
N LEU A 101 2.56 -3.92 -6.65
CA LEU A 101 3.70 -4.39 -7.46
C LEU A 101 3.25 -4.90 -8.84
N PHE A 102 2.16 -5.66 -8.89
CA PHE A 102 1.63 -6.12 -10.17
C PHE A 102 1.24 -4.96 -11.09
N PHE A 103 0.63 -3.91 -10.54
CA PHE A 103 0.28 -2.71 -11.31
C PHE A 103 1.53 -1.95 -11.77
N GLU A 104 2.54 -1.80 -10.90
CA GLU A 104 3.80 -1.11 -11.23
C GLU A 104 4.59 -1.85 -12.33
N GLU A 105 4.63 -3.19 -12.29
CA GLU A 105 5.46 -4.01 -13.18
C GLU A 105 4.73 -4.45 -14.46
N CYS A 106 3.43 -4.71 -14.38
CA CYS A 106 2.69 -5.39 -15.44
C CYS A 106 1.55 -4.61 -16.05
N ILE A 107 1.12 -3.49 -15.45
CA ILE A 107 -0.05 -2.74 -15.93
C ILE A 107 0.34 -1.35 -16.40
N GLN A 108 0.04 -1.06 -17.64
CA GLN A 108 0.16 0.28 -18.22
C GLN A 108 -1.21 0.94 -18.29
N LYS A 109 -1.32 2.18 -17.81
CA LYS A 109 -2.49 3.01 -18.05
C LYS A 109 -2.50 3.45 -19.52
N VAL A 110 -3.64 3.22 -20.19
CA VAL A 110 -3.86 3.54 -21.58
C VAL A 110 -5.17 4.30 -21.76
N ASP A 111 -5.45 4.72 -22.99
CA ASP A 111 -6.71 5.40 -23.32
C ASP A 111 -7.92 4.48 -23.10
N LYS A 112 -9.06 5.07 -22.75
CA LYS A 112 -10.31 4.33 -22.46
C LYS A 112 -10.92 3.63 -23.67
N SER A 113 -10.46 3.89 -24.90
CA SER A 113 -10.83 3.15 -26.09
C SER A 113 -10.17 1.77 -26.14
N TYR A 114 -9.03 1.60 -25.45
CA TYR A 114 -8.34 0.31 -25.39
C TYR A 114 -9.12 -0.69 -24.51
N ARG A 115 -9.12 -1.93 -24.96
CA ARG A 115 -9.84 -3.04 -24.32
C ARG A 115 -8.89 -4.19 -24.06
N GLU A 116 -8.58 -4.48 -22.80
CA GLU A 116 -7.79 -5.66 -22.43
C GLU A 116 -8.72 -6.80 -22.00
N ASP A 117 -8.54 -7.99 -22.59
CA ASP A 117 -9.32 -9.17 -22.21
C ASP A 117 -9.07 -9.54 -20.74
N ASN A 118 -10.12 -9.74 -19.98
CA ASN A 118 -10.06 -10.12 -18.58
C ASN A 118 -9.25 -11.40 -18.36
N ARG A 119 -9.28 -12.34 -19.32
CA ARG A 119 -8.49 -13.58 -19.25
C ARG A 119 -7.01 -13.28 -19.31
N VAL A 120 -6.60 -12.33 -20.16
CA VAL A 120 -5.19 -11.90 -20.26
C VAL A 120 -4.75 -11.32 -18.94
N ILE A 121 -5.49 -10.36 -18.36
CA ILE A 121 -5.13 -9.72 -17.10
C ILE A 121 -5.01 -10.76 -15.97
N TYR A 122 -6.02 -11.61 -15.80
CA TYR A 122 -6.05 -12.58 -14.71
C TYR A 122 -4.96 -13.67 -14.84
N LYS A 123 -4.74 -14.20 -16.04
CA LYS A 123 -3.70 -15.20 -16.28
C LYS A 123 -2.29 -14.59 -16.11
N SER A 124 -2.08 -13.38 -16.62
CA SER A 124 -0.81 -12.65 -16.41
C SER A 124 -0.52 -12.43 -14.94
N PHE A 125 -1.52 -12.03 -14.15
CA PHE A 125 -1.37 -11.92 -12.71
C PHE A 125 -0.95 -13.25 -12.06
N LYS A 126 -1.56 -14.36 -12.46
CA LYS A 126 -1.20 -15.68 -11.91
C LYS A 126 0.23 -16.09 -12.27
N MET A 127 0.68 -15.79 -13.47
CA MET A 127 2.06 -16.05 -13.91
C MET A 127 3.03 -15.21 -13.11
N TRP A 128 2.77 -13.91 -13.01
CA TRP A 128 3.56 -12.97 -12.24
C TRP A 128 3.65 -13.39 -10.75
N ALA A 129 2.53 -13.74 -10.12
CA ALA A 129 2.50 -14.15 -8.74
C ALA A 129 3.30 -15.42 -8.48
N LYS A 130 3.24 -16.42 -9.39
CA LYS A 130 4.06 -17.64 -9.30
C LYS A 130 5.56 -17.33 -9.44
N ALA A 131 5.93 -16.51 -10.43
CA ALA A 131 7.32 -16.15 -10.65
C ALA A 131 7.93 -15.40 -9.45
N ASN A 132 7.11 -14.65 -8.72
CA ASN A 132 7.52 -13.95 -7.49
C ASN A 132 7.36 -14.78 -6.20
N GLY A 133 7.16 -16.10 -6.30
CA GLY A 133 7.05 -16.99 -5.13
C GLY A 133 5.77 -16.81 -4.32
N MET A 134 4.75 -16.13 -4.86
CA MET A 134 3.48 -15.84 -4.17
C MET A 134 2.40 -16.86 -4.55
N GLU A 135 2.67 -18.15 -4.32
CA GLU A 135 1.78 -19.23 -4.77
C GLU A 135 0.35 -19.12 -4.22
N GLY A 136 0.19 -18.76 -2.94
CA GLY A 136 -1.13 -18.53 -2.35
C GLY A 136 -1.93 -17.42 -3.04
N LEU A 137 -1.23 -16.41 -3.58
CA LEU A 137 -1.84 -15.34 -4.36
C LEU A 137 -2.19 -15.80 -5.77
N ALA A 138 -1.38 -16.65 -6.37
CA ALA A 138 -1.65 -17.26 -7.67
C ALA A 138 -2.92 -18.14 -7.68
N GLN A 139 -3.37 -18.59 -6.50
CA GLN A 139 -4.61 -19.38 -6.32
C GLN A 139 -5.82 -18.51 -5.94
N ILE A 140 -5.70 -17.18 -5.97
CA ILE A 140 -6.81 -16.28 -5.63
C ILE A 140 -8.03 -16.55 -6.53
N SER A 141 -9.24 -16.56 -5.94
CA SER A 141 -10.45 -16.70 -6.73
C SER A 141 -10.68 -15.51 -7.67
N VAL A 142 -11.28 -15.77 -8.81
CA VAL A 142 -11.58 -14.76 -9.84
C VAL A 142 -12.32 -13.55 -9.25
N GLN A 143 -13.34 -13.81 -8.42
CA GLN A 143 -14.13 -12.74 -7.80
C GLN A 143 -13.29 -11.86 -6.85
N LYS A 144 -12.46 -12.48 -6.02
CA LYS A 144 -11.58 -11.77 -5.09
C LYS A 144 -10.49 -11.01 -5.84
N PHE A 145 -9.98 -11.57 -6.94
CA PHE A 145 -9.02 -10.91 -7.82
C PHE A 145 -9.60 -9.60 -8.38
N TRP A 146 -10.77 -9.67 -9.04
CA TRP A 146 -11.35 -8.48 -9.69
C TRP A 146 -11.67 -7.37 -8.71
N ARG A 147 -12.21 -7.71 -7.54
CA ARG A 147 -12.45 -6.71 -6.49
C ARG A 147 -11.16 -5.96 -6.13
N LYS A 148 -10.05 -6.70 -5.87
CA LYS A 148 -8.78 -6.09 -5.51
C LYS A 148 -8.13 -5.33 -6.66
N PHE A 149 -8.25 -5.84 -7.87
CA PHE A 149 -7.74 -5.19 -9.08
C PHE A 149 -8.43 -3.83 -9.32
N GLU A 150 -9.75 -3.79 -9.25
CA GLU A 150 -10.53 -2.57 -9.43
C GLU A 150 -10.30 -1.56 -8.28
N GLU A 151 -10.17 -2.04 -7.03
CA GLU A 151 -9.79 -1.21 -5.88
C GLU A 151 -8.42 -0.55 -6.11
N GLU A 152 -7.44 -1.30 -6.62
CA GLU A 152 -6.10 -0.78 -6.88
C GLU A 152 -6.08 0.17 -8.08
N ALA A 153 -6.77 -0.15 -9.17
CA ALA A 153 -6.93 0.73 -10.32
C ALA A 153 -7.51 2.09 -9.92
N LYS A 154 -8.55 2.08 -9.08
CA LYS A 154 -9.18 3.29 -8.56
C LYS A 154 -8.21 4.10 -7.68
N ARG A 155 -7.42 3.43 -6.83
CA ARG A 155 -6.40 4.08 -5.98
C ARG A 155 -5.35 4.82 -6.84
N LEU A 156 -4.99 4.25 -8.00
CA LEU A 156 -4.05 4.84 -8.95
C LEU A 156 -4.68 5.89 -9.88
N GLY A 157 -5.92 6.29 -9.65
CA GLY A 157 -6.63 7.29 -10.45
C GLY A 157 -6.99 6.78 -11.87
N ILE A 158 -7.20 5.47 -12.01
CA ILE A 158 -7.73 4.85 -13.24
C ILE A 158 -9.23 4.63 -13.04
N GLU A 159 -9.98 5.74 -12.92
CA GLU A 159 -11.41 5.70 -12.55
C GLU A 159 -12.28 4.98 -13.58
N ASP A 160 -11.91 5.05 -14.87
CA ASP A 160 -12.62 4.38 -15.97
C ASP A 160 -12.21 2.91 -16.18
N CYS A 161 -11.43 2.32 -15.27
CA CYS A 161 -11.06 0.91 -15.29
C CYS A 161 -12.24 0.06 -14.81
N VAL A 162 -13.16 -0.20 -15.70
CA VAL A 162 -14.38 -0.94 -15.40
C VAL A 162 -14.52 -2.17 -16.31
N SER A 163 -15.06 -3.24 -15.73
CA SER A 163 -15.39 -4.45 -16.49
C SER A 163 -16.58 -4.22 -17.39
N LYS A 164 -16.42 -4.50 -18.69
CA LYS A 164 -17.45 -4.44 -19.72
C LYS A 164 -17.56 -5.79 -20.43
N LYS A 165 -18.64 -5.99 -21.17
CA LYS A 165 -18.87 -7.21 -21.97
C LYS A 165 -19.19 -6.83 -23.40
N SER A 166 -18.57 -7.52 -24.37
CA SER A 166 -18.90 -7.45 -25.79
C SER A 166 -18.94 -8.88 -26.34
N GLY A 167 -20.11 -9.33 -26.78
CA GLY A 167 -20.30 -10.73 -27.13
C GLY A 167 -20.02 -11.65 -25.96
N ASN A 168 -19.15 -12.62 -26.15
CA ASN A 168 -18.73 -13.59 -25.12
C ASN A 168 -17.48 -13.18 -24.37
N VAL A 169 -16.86 -12.03 -24.68
CA VAL A 169 -15.62 -11.57 -24.06
C VAL A 169 -15.91 -10.49 -23.02
N ARG A 170 -15.35 -10.66 -21.82
CA ARG A 170 -15.27 -9.61 -20.81
C ARG A 170 -13.92 -8.93 -20.90
N TYR A 171 -13.89 -7.61 -20.79
CA TYR A 171 -12.68 -6.81 -20.88
C TYR A 171 -12.69 -5.64 -19.89
N HIS A 172 -11.52 -5.13 -19.57
CA HIS A 172 -11.35 -3.86 -18.87
C HIS A 172 -10.85 -2.79 -19.83
N THR A 173 -11.30 -1.56 -19.59
CA THR A 173 -10.83 -0.36 -20.30
C THR A 173 -9.70 0.32 -19.52
N CYS A 174 -8.97 1.21 -20.17
CA CYS A 174 -7.92 2.07 -19.57
C CYS A 174 -6.68 1.34 -19.05
N VAL A 175 -6.58 0.03 -19.17
CA VAL A 175 -5.44 -0.77 -18.73
C VAL A 175 -4.97 -1.70 -19.83
N LYS A 176 -3.65 -1.91 -19.88
CA LYS A 176 -3.00 -2.87 -20.78
C LYS A 176 -1.97 -3.65 -19.99
N VAL A 177 -1.96 -4.97 -20.15
CA VAL A 177 -0.88 -5.79 -19.60
C VAL A 177 0.35 -5.64 -20.46
N VAL A 178 1.50 -5.39 -19.84
CA VAL A 178 2.80 -5.23 -20.50
C VAL A 178 3.85 -6.12 -19.85
N GLY A 179 5.02 -6.23 -20.48
CA GLY A 179 6.16 -6.97 -19.95
C GLY A 179 6.08 -8.49 -20.14
N ASP A 180 7.03 -9.19 -19.54
CA ASP A 180 7.28 -10.62 -19.75
C ASP A 180 6.17 -11.53 -19.23
N PHE A 181 5.35 -11.02 -18.32
CA PHE A 181 4.22 -11.77 -17.76
C PHE A 181 2.91 -11.62 -18.55
N ARG A 182 2.93 -10.91 -19.68
CA ARG A 182 1.74 -10.82 -20.51
C ARG A 182 1.37 -12.21 -21.03
N PHE A 183 0.16 -12.67 -20.66
CA PHE A 183 -0.36 -13.92 -21.15
C PHE A 183 -0.69 -13.82 -22.64
N ASP A 184 -0.10 -14.71 -23.42
CA ASP A 184 -0.38 -14.87 -24.85
C ASP A 184 -0.65 -16.36 -25.12
N GLU A 185 -1.81 -16.68 -25.68
CA GLU A 185 -2.18 -18.06 -25.99
C GLU A 185 -1.24 -18.71 -27.03
N VAL A 186 -0.58 -17.88 -27.86
CA VAL A 186 0.32 -18.36 -28.92
C VAL A 186 1.73 -18.61 -28.37
N ASN A 187 2.22 -17.74 -27.50
CA ASN A 187 3.63 -17.71 -27.07
C ASN A 187 3.89 -18.34 -25.69
N ASN A 188 2.88 -18.87 -25.00
CA ASN A 188 3.03 -19.47 -23.69
C ASN A 188 2.67 -20.97 -23.67
N PRO A 189 3.58 -21.84 -24.19
CA PRO A 189 3.32 -23.29 -24.30
C PRO A 189 3.16 -23.99 -22.96
N VAL A 190 3.63 -23.41 -21.85
CA VAL A 190 3.54 -23.97 -20.48
C VAL A 190 2.08 -24.14 -20.01
N TYR A 191 1.13 -23.43 -20.61
CA TYR A 191 -0.29 -23.53 -20.26
C TYR A 191 -1.14 -24.36 -21.22
N ARG A 192 -0.56 -24.94 -22.28
CA ARG A 192 -1.28 -25.84 -23.20
C ARG A 192 -1.59 -27.24 -22.64
N GLY A 193 -1.09 -27.56 -21.44
CA GLY A 193 -1.15 -28.92 -20.89
C GLY A 193 -1.98 -29.11 -19.63
N THR A 194 -2.72 -28.11 -19.14
CA THR A 194 -3.58 -28.27 -17.96
C THR A 194 -4.93 -27.59 -18.19
N LEU A 195 -5.79 -28.27 -18.91
CA LEU A 195 -7.25 -28.18 -18.83
C LEU A 195 -7.74 -29.28 -17.93
#